data_acdbe5d926524c067ecd6e5ca5ea186b
#
_entry.id   acdbe5d926524c067ecd6e5ca5ea186b
#
_cell.length_a   1.000
_cell.length_b   1.000
_cell.length_c   1.000
_cell.angle_alpha   90.00
_cell.angle_beta   90.00
_cell.angle_gamma   90.00
#
_symmetry.space_group_name_H-M   'P 1'
#
loop_
_entity.id
_entity.type
_entity.pdbx_description
1 polymer ?
#
loop_
_entity_poly.entity_id
_entity_poly.type
_entity_poly.pdbx_seq_one_letter_code
_entity_poly.pdbx_strand_id
1 'polypeptide(L)' 'MKAVKVEYLIDEDGSPYFKASSEAGELDVYYRDYGLDAKDQALIVARSYCKRKDWPEPKGFGWLENDTWVATLESVI' A
#
# COMPACT_ATOMS: atom_id res chain seq x y z
N MET A 1 1.16 7.02 15.42
CA MET A 1 1.93 6.91 14.16
C MET A 1 0.99 6.56 13.03
N LYS A 2 1.04 7.28 11.94
CA LYS A 2 0.25 6.94 10.76
C LYS A 2 0.98 5.92 9.91
N ALA A 3 0.26 4.92 9.47
CA ALA A 3 0.80 3.88 8.61
C ALA A 3 -0.24 3.48 7.57
N VAL A 4 0.25 3.08 6.41
CA VAL A 4 -0.59 2.55 5.33
C VAL A 4 -0.21 1.08 5.14
N LYS A 5 -1.20 0.23 5.24
CA LYS A 5 -1.03 -1.21 5.00
C LYS A 5 -1.41 -1.49 3.56
N VAL A 6 -0.54 -2.18 2.83
CA VAL A 6 -0.80 -2.57 1.44
C VAL A 6 -0.79 -4.09 1.38
N GLU A 7 -1.91 -4.67 0.99
CA GLU A 7 -2.06 -6.12 0.88
C GLU A 7 -2.23 -6.53 -0.57
N TYR A 8 -1.56 -7.61 -0.97
CA TYR A 8 -1.69 -8.18 -2.30
C TYR A 8 -2.69 -9.33 -2.24
N LEU A 9 -3.80 -9.19 -2.94
CA LEU A 9 -4.93 -10.11 -2.85
C LEU A 9 -5.37 -10.52 -4.25
N ILE A 10 -6.21 -11.54 -4.31
CA ILE A 10 -6.80 -12.02 -5.57
C ILE A 10 -8.32 -11.97 -5.41
N ASP A 11 -8.99 -11.37 -6.38
CA ASP A 11 -10.44 -11.24 -6.32
C ASP A 11 -11.15 -12.54 -6.78
N GLU A 12 -12.47 -12.51 -6.82
CA GLU A 12 -13.28 -13.68 -7.18
C GLU A 12 -13.02 -14.17 -8.60
N ASP A 13 -12.63 -13.27 -9.48
CA ASP A 13 -12.33 -13.62 -10.87
C ASP A 13 -10.89 -14.09 -11.07
N GLY A 14 -10.12 -14.17 -9.99
CA GLY A 14 -8.72 -14.55 -10.05
C GLY A 14 -7.79 -13.40 -10.45
N SER A 15 -8.29 -12.17 -10.45
CA SER A 15 -7.48 -11.00 -10.79
C SER A 15 -6.74 -10.47 -9.57
N PRO A 16 -5.40 -10.35 -9.63
CA PRO A 16 -4.64 -9.84 -8.49
C PRO A 16 -4.78 -8.34 -8.36
N TYR A 17 -4.80 -7.85 -7.12
CA TYR A 17 -4.89 -6.43 -6.84
C TYR A 17 -4.20 -6.09 -5.52
N PHE A 18 -3.91 -4.80 -5.33
CA PHE A 18 -3.41 -4.28 -4.07
C PHE A 18 -4.52 -3.53 -3.36
N LYS A 19 -4.65 -3.77 -2.07
CA LYS A 19 -5.60 -3.04 -1.22
C LYS A 19 -4.79 -2.21 -0.22
N ALA A 20 -4.96 -0.90 -0.27
CA ALA A 20 -4.34 0.01 0.68
C ALA A 20 -5.37 0.40 1.74
N SER A 21 -4.96 0.40 2.99
CA SER A 21 -5.82 0.75 4.12
C SER A 21 -5.01 1.41 5.22
N SER A 22 -5.70 2.09 6.11
CA SER A 22 -5.08 2.73 7.27
C SER A 22 -6.07 2.80 8.43
N GLU A 23 -5.63 3.34 9.55
CA GLU A 23 -6.48 3.56 10.72
C GLU A 23 -7.65 4.50 10.43
N ALA A 24 -7.54 5.32 9.38
CA ALA A 24 -8.64 6.18 8.97
C ALA A 24 -9.84 5.41 8.41
N GLY A 25 -9.66 4.10 8.13
CA GLY A 25 -10.75 3.23 7.72
C GLY A 25 -11.10 3.25 6.24
N GLU A 26 -10.49 4.11 5.45
CA GLU A 26 -10.75 4.16 4.02
C GLU A 26 -9.87 3.15 3.28
N LEU A 27 -10.40 2.62 2.19
CA LEU A 27 -9.73 1.61 1.38
C LEU A 27 -9.55 2.11 -0.05
N ASP A 28 -8.39 1.80 -0.63
CA ASP A 28 -8.14 1.99 -2.04
C ASP A 28 -7.77 0.65 -2.65
N VAL A 29 -8.24 0.41 -3.87
CA VAL A 29 -7.96 -0.81 -4.61
C VAL A 29 -7.26 -0.46 -5.92
N TYR A 30 -6.15 -1.13 -6.20
CA TYR A 30 -5.37 -0.93 -7.42
C TYR A 30 -5.05 -2.28 -8.03
N TYR A 31 -5.49 -2.52 -9.26
CA TYR A 31 -5.22 -3.79 -9.92
C TYR A 31 -3.73 -3.93 -10.27
N ARG A 32 -3.28 -5.16 -10.35
CA ARG A 32 -1.88 -5.50 -10.59
C ARG A 32 -1.41 -4.98 -11.95
N ASP A 33 -0.30 -4.27 -11.95
CA ASP A 33 0.40 -3.83 -13.15
C ASP A 33 1.65 -4.69 -13.31
N TYR A 34 1.62 -5.60 -14.27
CA TYR A 34 2.73 -6.53 -14.49
C TYR A 34 3.97 -5.88 -15.12
N GLY A 35 3.87 -4.62 -15.50
CA GLY A 35 5.04 -3.84 -15.90
C GLY A 35 5.93 -3.42 -14.74
N LEU A 36 5.51 -3.68 -13.50
CA LEU A 36 6.22 -3.31 -12.29
C LEU A 36 6.42 -4.54 -11.40
N ASP A 37 7.50 -4.56 -10.63
CA ASP A 37 7.66 -5.55 -9.57
C ASP A 37 6.59 -5.32 -8.51
N ALA A 38 6.16 -6.39 -7.84
CA ALA A 38 5.12 -6.30 -6.82
C ALA A 38 5.49 -5.31 -5.72
N LYS A 39 6.74 -5.33 -5.25
CA LYS A 39 7.22 -4.39 -4.24
C LYS A 39 7.15 -2.95 -4.70
N ASP A 40 7.56 -2.70 -5.95
CA ASP A 40 7.56 -1.35 -6.50
C ASP A 40 6.13 -0.84 -6.66
N GLN A 41 5.23 -1.70 -7.13
CA GLN A 41 3.83 -1.31 -7.24
C GLN A 41 3.20 -1.07 -5.87
N ALA A 42 3.54 -1.89 -4.87
CA ALA A 42 3.03 -1.68 -3.52
C ALA A 42 3.43 -0.31 -2.96
N LEU A 43 4.68 0.11 -3.23
CA LEU A 43 5.13 1.43 -2.82
C LEU A 43 4.37 2.55 -3.55
N ILE A 44 4.14 2.38 -4.85
CA ILE A 44 3.36 3.34 -5.64
C ILE A 44 1.93 3.44 -5.09
N VAL A 45 1.33 2.31 -4.75
CA VAL A 45 -0.01 2.27 -4.15
C VAL A 45 -0.03 3.03 -2.83
N ALA A 46 0.97 2.81 -1.97
CA ALA A 46 1.07 3.52 -0.70
C ALA A 46 1.20 5.04 -0.91
N ARG A 47 2.03 5.45 -1.86
CA ARG A 47 2.20 6.87 -2.19
C ARG A 47 0.90 7.48 -2.71
N SER A 48 0.21 6.77 -3.59
CA SER A 48 -1.06 7.23 -4.15
C SER A 48 -2.12 7.39 -3.07
N TYR A 49 -2.16 6.45 -2.14
CA TYR A 49 -3.07 6.53 -1.01
C TYR A 49 -2.80 7.78 -0.17
N CYS A 50 -1.53 8.03 0.16
CA CYS A 50 -1.15 9.21 0.93
C CYS A 50 -1.50 10.50 0.20
N LYS A 51 -1.27 10.54 -1.11
CA LYS A 51 -1.59 11.71 -1.92
C LYS A 51 -3.08 12.02 -1.90
N ARG A 52 -3.92 11.00 -2.01
CA ARG A 52 -5.37 11.16 -1.96
C ARG A 52 -5.83 11.67 -0.60
N LYS A 53 -5.14 11.30 0.48
CA LYS A 53 -5.46 11.72 1.83
C LYS A 53 -4.85 13.07 2.19
N ASP A 54 -4.07 13.65 1.29
CA ASP A 54 -3.33 14.87 1.55
C ASP A 54 -2.35 14.68 2.73
N TRP A 55 -1.77 13.49 2.81
CA TRP A 55 -0.74 13.14 3.77
C TRP A 55 0.64 13.27 3.14
N PRO A 56 1.69 13.45 3.95
CA PRO A 56 3.05 13.45 3.41
C PRO A 56 3.44 12.10 2.82
N GLU A 57 4.45 12.09 1.97
CA GLU A 57 4.96 10.84 1.41
C GLU A 57 5.46 9.91 2.51
N PRO A 58 5.33 8.58 2.31
CA PRO A 58 5.88 7.63 3.27
C PRO A 58 7.38 7.79 3.42
N LYS A 59 7.86 7.71 4.64
CA LYS A 59 9.29 7.79 4.96
C LYS A 59 9.91 6.42 5.11
N GLY A 60 9.12 5.41 5.46
CA GLY A 60 9.58 4.04 5.56
C GLY A 60 8.64 3.12 4.81
N PHE A 61 9.19 2.07 4.23
CA PHE A 61 8.40 1.09 3.50
C PHE A 61 9.09 -0.26 3.63
N GLY A 62 8.35 -1.26 4.08
CA GLY A 62 8.91 -2.58 4.27
C GLY A 62 7.87 -3.68 4.14
N TRP A 63 8.37 -4.88 3.86
CA TRP A 63 7.57 -6.08 3.80
C TRP A 63 7.26 -6.53 5.23
N LEU A 64 5.99 -6.80 5.49
CA LEU A 64 5.56 -7.25 6.82
C LEU A 64 5.48 -8.78 6.87
N GLU A 65 4.58 -9.35 6.07
CA GLU A 65 4.40 -10.80 5.99
C GLU A 65 3.47 -11.12 4.82
N ASN A 66 3.54 -12.33 4.27
CA ASN A 66 2.55 -12.87 3.32
C ASN A 66 1.95 -11.84 2.36
N ASP A 67 2.78 -11.29 1.49
CA ASP A 67 2.35 -10.32 0.48
C ASP A 67 1.71 -9.07 1.08
N THR A 68 2.20 -8.66 2.24
CA THR A 68 1.74 -7.44 2.92
C THR A 68 2.92 -6.52 3.15
N TRP A 69 2.73 -5.24 2.84
CA TRP A 69 3.73 -4.20 3.07
C TRP A 69 3.14 -3.12 3.98
N VAL A 70 4.01 -2.44 4.69
CA VAL A 70 3.62 -1.32 5.54
C VAL A 70 4.47 -0.12 5.17
N ALA A 71 3.80 1.00 4.93
CA ALA A 71 4.45 2.29 4.73
C ALA A 71 4.21 3.16 5.95
N THR A 72 5.26 3.70 6.51
CA THR A 72 5.17 4.58 7.69
C THR A 72 5.38 6.03 7.27
N LEU A 73 4.61 6.92 7.86
CA LEU A 73 4.62 8.34 7.51
C LEU A 73 5.48 9.16 8.42
N GLU A 74 5.81 8.64 9.58
CA GLU A 74 6.62 9.34 10.57
C GLU A 74 7.95 8.63 10.76
N SER A 75 8.99 9.42 10.94
CA SER A 75 10.29 8.89 11.29
C SER A 75 10.20 8.21 12.66
N VAL A 76 10.65 6.98 12.73
CA VAL A 76 10.82 6.29 14.00
C VAL A 76 12.21 6.62 14.49
N ILE A 77 12.28 7.41 15.50
CA ILE A 77 13.54 7.80 16.11
C ILE A 77 13.71 7.06 17.41
#